data_ca54faba9199503f06d19016e0763827
#
_entry.id   ca54faba9199503f06d19016e0763827
#
_cell.length_a   1.000
_cell.length_b   1.000
_cell.length_c   1.000
_cell.angle_alpha   90.00
_cell.angle_beta   90.00
_cell.angle_gamma   90.00
#
_symmetry.space_group_name_H-M   'P 1'
#
loop_
_entity.id
_entity.type
_entity.pdbx_description
1 polymer ?
#
loop_
_entity_poly.entity_id
_entity_poly.type
_entity_poly.pdbx_seq_one_letter_code
_entity_poly.pdbx_strand_id
1 'polypeptide(L)'
;MNRINIENMLFSQENGILNTRELDNNSSKYAIFKSLERMVKKGELKRAEKGLYYIPKKSIFGELPLAIKDFIQKYLYLGDKRIGYITGVNLFNRYGLTTQLSNSIEIATNTRKNPREFDGIKIKFILNKALITEENIKYLEILDILKNLKNIPDSNIKESYMLMKSKILSLAYEDILNLLELAEKYYTVVVLALLGSMVEEKNILKVEELKKKLNKTTTFKLNLNLKNGKEWRIS
;
A
#
# COMPACT_ATOMS: atom_id res chain seq x y z
N MET A 1 -23.07 -28.95 -1.75
CA MET A 1 -22.64 -27.90 -0.83
C MET A 1 -23.86 -27.10 -0.45
N ASN A 2 -24.28 -27.15 0.81
CA ASN A 2 -25.54 -26.60 1.26
C ASN A 2 -25.43 -25.08 1.48
N ARG A 3 -26.57 -24.36 1.36
CA ARG A 3 -26.77 -22.93 1.68
C ARG A 3 -26.10 -22.54 3.02
N ILE A 4 -26.20 -23.39 4.03
CA ILE A 4 -25.56 -23.28 5.35
C ILE A 4 -24.04 -23.06 5.25
N ASN A 5 -23.37 -23.63 4.25
CA ASN A 5 -21.91 -23.51 4.14
C ASN A 5 -21.49 -22.14 3.57
N ILE A 6 -22.26 -21.54 2.68
CA ILE A 6 -22.00 -20.19 2.13
C ILE A 6 -22.34 -19.13 3.16
N GLU A 7 -23.46 -19.30 3.87
CA GLU A 7 -23.82 -18.41 4.99
C GLU A 7 -22.75 -18.45 6.07
N ASN A 8 -22.27 -19.61 6.47
CA ASN A 8 -21.18 -19.75 7.44
C ASN A 8 -19.87 -19.10 6.95
N MET A 9 -19.55 -19.23 5.66
CA MET A 9 -18.38 -18.54 5.06
C MET A 9 -18.54 -17.02 5.05
N LEU A 10 -19.73 -16.49 4.83
CA LEU A 10 -20.02 -15.05 4.86
C LEU A 10 -20.03 -14.50 6.29
N PHE A 11 -20.58 -15.26 7.23
CA PHE A 11 -20.63 -14.86 8.64
C PHE A 11 -19.32 -15.08 9.40
N SER A 12 -18.42 -15.92 8.91
CA SER A 12 -17.07 -16.07 9.46
C SER A 12 -16.13 -14.89 9.11
N GLN A 13 -16.52 -14.06 8.13
CA GLN A 13 -15.81 -12.84 7.80
C GLN A 13 -16.45 -11.65 8.51
N GLU A 14 -15.69 -10.92 9.31
CA GLU A 14 -16.15 -9.78 10.13
C GLU A 14 -17.01 -8.75 9.39
N ASN A 15 -16.89 -8.66 8.07
CA ASN A 15 -17.58 -7.67 7.23
C ASN A 15 -18.72 -8.24 6.37
N GLY A 16 -19.02 -9.53 6.40
CA GLY A 16 -20.02 -10.16 5.54
C GLY A 16 -19.72 -10.04 4.04
N ILE A 17 -18.43 -10.07 3.67
CA ILE A 17 -17.95 -9.94 2.29
C ILE A 17 -17.34 -11.27 1.86
N LEU A 18 -17.73 -11.77 0.69
CA LEU A 18 -17.20 -12.98 0.09
C LEU A 18 -16.43 -12.65 -1.18
N ASN A 19 -15.13 -12.95 -1.16
CA ASN A 19 -14.28 -12.92 -2.35
C ASN A 19 -14.11 -14.37 -2.87
N THR A 20 -14.67 -14.65 -4.03
CA THR A 20 -14.63 -16.03 -4.59
C THR A 20 -13.23 -16.48 -5.02
N ARG A 21 -12.22 -15.61 -5.00
CA ARG A 21 -10.81 -15.98 -5.22
C ARG A 21 -10.21 -16.71 -4.04
N GLU A 22 -10.81 -16.56 -2.86
CA GLU A 22 -10.37 -17.20 -1.60
C GLU A 22 -11.01 -18.57 -1.38
N LEU A 23 -11.93 -18.97 -2.29
CA LEU A 23 -12.57 -20.26 -2.20
C LEU A 23 -11.63 -21.38 -2.66
N ASP A 24 -11.50 -22.41 -1.83
CA ASP A 24 -10.70 -23.59 -2.13
C ASP A 24 -11.11 -24.28 -3.43
N ASN A 25 -10.13 -24.79 -4.17
CA ASN A 25 -10.34 -25.48 -5.45
C ASN A 25 -11.10 -26.83 -5.31
N ASN A 26 -11.25 -27.34 -4.09
CA ASN A 26 -11.84 -28.64 -3.81
C ASN A 26 -13.39 -28.66 -3.81
N SER A 27 -14.03 -27.50 -3.85
CA SER A 27 -15.49 -27.40 -3.88
C SER A 27 -15.98 -27.24 -5.32
N SER A 28 -17.14 -27.82 -5.66
CA SER A 28 -17.78 -27.57 -6.95
C SER A 28 -18.09 -26.08 -7.11
N LYS A 29 -17.17 -25.34 -7.75
CA LYS A 29 -17.31 -23.91 -8.02
C LYS A 29 -18.66 -23.58 -8.65
N TYR A 30 -19.14 -24.46 -9.52
CA TYR A 30 -20.44 -24.31 -10.17
C TYR A 30 -21.61 -24.25 -9.16
N ALA A 31 -21.63 -25.16 -8.18
CA ALA A 31 -22.68 -25.19 -7.17
C ALA A 31 -22.64 -23.92 -6.27
N ILE A 32 -21.44 -23.45 -5.95
CA ILE A 32 -21.26 -22.21 -5.18
C ILE A 32 -21.81 -21.02 -5.97
N PHE A 33 -21.40 -20.84 -7.22
CA PHE A 33 -21.88 -19.73 -8.05
C PHE A 33 -23.40 -19.75 -8.24
N LYS A 34 -23.99 -20.93 -8.47
CA LYS A 34 -25.44 -21.09 -8.59
C LYS A 34 -26.18 -20.76 -7.29
N SER A 35 -25.58 -21.02 -6.14
CA SER A 35 -26.13 -20.63 -4.84
C SER A 35 -26.02 -19.11 -4.61
N LEU A 36 -24.87 -18.52 -4.92
CA LEU A 36 -24.67 -17.05 -4.83
C LEU A 36 -25.66 -16.30 -5.74
N GLU A 37 -25.88 -16.77 -6.97
CA GLU A 37 -26.87 -16.17 -7.88
C GLU A 37 -28.30 -16.23 -7.31
N ARG A 38 -28.66 -17.35 -6.66
CA ARG A 38 -29.98 -17.47 -6.01
C ARG A 38 -30.13 -16.49 -4.83
N MET A 39 -29.07 -16.35 -4.01
CA MET A 39 -29.07 -15.41 -2.88
C MET A 39 -29.15 -13.97 -3.35
N VAL A 40 -28.46 -13.62 -4.44
CA VAL A 40 -28.56 -12.28 -5.04
C VAL A 40 -29.99 -12.02 -5.58
N LYS A 41 -30.61 -13.00 -6.27
CA LYS A 41 -32.00 -12.87 -6.75
C LYS A 41 -33.02 -12.70 -5.63
N LYS A 42 -32.74 -13.26 -4.46
CA LYS A 42 -33.59 -13.10 -3.26
C LYS A 42 -33.31 -11.81 -2.46
N GLY A 43 -32.30 -11.01 -2.87
CA GLY A 43 -31.90 -9.81 -2.13
C GLY A 43 -31.12 -10.07 -0.84
N GLU A 44 -30.76 -11.34 -0.58
CA GLU A 44 -29.96 -11.71 0.61
C GLU A 44 -28.50 -11.27 0.47
N LEU A 45 -28.00 -11.19 -0.78
CA LEU A 45 -26.67 -10.71 -1.12
C LEU A 45 -26.76 -9.65 -2.23
N LYS A 46 -25.75 -8.78 -2.26
CA LYS A 46 -25.45 -7.92 -3.41
C LYS A 46 -24.11 -8.31 -4.02
N ARG A 47 -24.01 -8.13 -5.32
CA ARG A 47 -22.76 -8.33 -6.07
C ARG A 47 -22.13 -6.97 -6.35
N ALA A 48 -20.96 -6.70 -5.75
CA ALA A 48 -20.21 -5.48 -5.99
C ALA A 48 -19.49 -5.52 -7.35
N GLU A 49 -18.89 -6.67 -7.70
CA GLU A 49 -18.32 -6.97 -9.02
C GLU A 49 -18.21 -8.49 -9.24
N LYS A 50 -17.65 -8.92 -10.39
CA LYS A 50 -17.41 -10.34 -10.66
C LYS A 50 -16.53 -10.98 -9.58
N GLY A 51 -17.13 -11.91 -8.82
CA GLY A 51 -16.44 -12.64 -7.75
C GLY A 51 -16.43 -11.97 -6.39
N LEU A 52 -17.05 -10.78 -6.22
CA LEU A 52 -17.17 -10.10 -4.95
C LEU A 52 -18.64 -9.90 -4.57
N TYR A 53 -19.05 -10.49 -3.47
CA TYR A 53 -20.41 -10.46 -2.95
C TYR A 53 -20.38 -9.93 -1.50
N TYR A 54 -21.47 -9.31 -1.07
CA TYR A 54 -21.58 -8.79 0.31
C TYR A 54 -23.03 -8.83 0.81
N ILE A 55 -23.19 -8.90 2.12
CA ILE A 55 -24.48 -8.74 2.79
C ILE A 55 -24.74 -7.24 2.93
N PRO A 56 -25.82 -6.68 2.33
CA PRO A 56 -26.10 -5.27 2.46
C PRO A 56 -26.46 -4.93 3.92
N LYS A 57 -25.76 -3.94 4.49
CA LYS A 57 -26.12 -3.43 5.80
C LYS A 57 -27.37 -2.59 5.70
N LYS A 58 -28.34 -2.80 6.58
CA LYS A 58 -29.56 -2.00 6.64
C LYS A 58 -29.38 -0.80 7.55
N SER A 59 -29.87 0.35 7.11
CA SER A 59 -29.97 1.58 7.90
C SER A 59 -31.40 2.10 7.90
N ILE A 60 -31.68 3.14 8.66
CA ILE A 60 -32.97 3.85 8.65
C ILE A 60 -33.29 4.49 7.27
N PHE A 61 -32.26 4.70 6.44
CA PHE A 61 -32.40 5.25 5.07
C PHE A 61 -32.39 4.17 3.99
N GLY A 62 -32.48 2.89 4.37
CA GLY A 62 -32.42 1.76 3.44
C GLY A 62 -31.11 0.97 3.50
N GLU A 63 -30.83 0.23 2.44
CA GLU A 63 -29.63 -0.61 2.35
C GLU A 63 -28.40 0.23 1.96
N LEU A 64 -27.33 0.07 2.75
CA LEU A 64 -26.06 0.75 2.50
C LEU A 64 -25.26 0.01 1.43
N PRO A 65 -24.62 0.74 0.48
CA PRO A 65 -23.68 0.16 -0.45
C PRO A 65 -22.44 -0.35 0.27
N LEU A 66 -21.65 -1.18 -0.42
CA LEU A 66 -20.35 -1.61 0.07
C LEU A 66 -19.42 -0.39 0.19
N ALA A 67 -18.82 -0.17 1.35
CA ALA A 67 -17.89 0.93 1.54
C ALA A 67 -16.61 0.71 0.71
N ILE A 68 -16.02 1.80 0.20
CA ILE A 68 -14.79 1.74 -0.60
C ILE A 68 -13.64 1.06 0.15
N LYS A 69 -13.51 1.29 1.46
CA LYS A 69 -12.50 0.64 2.31
C LYS A 69 -12.62 -0.88 2.29
N ASP A 70 -13.85 -1.39 2.28
CA ASP A 70 -14.14 -2.83 2.25
C ASP A 70 -13.95 -3.39 0.82
N PHE A 71 -14.31 -2.61 -0.20
CA PHE A 71 -14.09 -3.00 -1.59
C PHE A 71 -12.61 -3.19 -1.93
N ILE A 72 -11.72 -2.35 -1.42
CA ILE A 72 -10.28 -2.44 -1.72
C ILE A 72 -9.56 -3.56 -0.97
N GLN A 73 -10.15 -4.15 0.08
CA GLN A 73 -9.51 -5.23 0.88
C GLN A 73 -9.01 -6.38 0.00
N LYS A 74 -9.76 -6.79 -1.02
CA LYS A 74 -9.36 -7.83 -1.99
C LYS A 74 -8.07 -7.51 -2.78
N TYR A 75 -7.59 -6.28 -2.75
CA TYR A 75 -6.33 -5.85 -3.35
C TYR A 75 -5.22 -5.71 -2.32
N LEU A 76 -5.59 -5.63 -1.05
CA LEU A 76 -4.66 -5.54 0.08
C LEU A 76 -4.35 -6.91 0.66
N TYR A 77 -5.33 -7.83 0.66
CA TYR A 77 -5.23 -9.17 1.24
C TYR A 77 -5.75 -10.25 0.30
N LEU A 78 -5.22 -11.45 0.46
CA LEU A 78 -5.73 -12.71 -0.09
C LEU A 78 -5.73 -13.72 1.05
N GLY A 79 -6.90 -13.96 1.65
CA GLY A 79 -6.99 -14.58 2.97
C GLY A 79 -6.20 -13.75 3.98
N ASP A 80 -5.37 -14.38 4.78
CA ASP A 80 -4.49 -13.72 5.77
C ASP A 80 -3.21 -13.15 5.15
N LYS A 81 -2.96 -13.39 3.87
CA LYS A 81 -1.74 -12.97 3.20
C LYS A 81 -1.85 -11.54 2.69
N ARG A 82 -0.93 -10.69 3.08
CA ARG A 82 -0.78 -9.34 2.54
C ARG A 82 -0.29 -9.39 1.09
N ILE A 83 -0.99 -8.72 0.17
CA ILE A 83 -0.68 -8.68 -1.27
C ILE A 83 -0.63 -7.26 -1.85
N GLY A 84 -0.92 -6.25 -1.05
CA GLY A 84 -0.90 -4.86 -1.46
C GLY A 84 -1.00 -3.90 -0.29
N TYR A 85 -0.73 -2.61 -0.55
CA TYR A 85 -0.90 -1.54 0.43
C TYR A 85 -1.26 -0.22 -0.26
N ILE A 86 -1.89 0.68 0.50
CA ILE A 86 -2.26 2.01 0.01
C ILE A 86 -1.00 2.88 -0.03
N THR A 87 -0.76 3.52 -1.19
CA THR A 87 0.36 4.43 -1.43
C THR A 87 -0.13 5.78 -1.99
N GLY A 88 0.76 6.63 -2.51
CA GLY A 88 0.44 7.92 -3.09
C GLY A 88 -0.08 8.94 -2.08
N VAL A 89 -0.98 9.84 -2.50
CA VAL A 89 -1.46 10.97 -1.67
C VAL A 89 -2.08 10.50 -0.36
N ASN A 90 -2.81 9.40 -0.35
CA ASN A 90 -3.41 8.84 0.86
C ASN A 90 -2.34 8.39 1.88
N LEU A 91 -1.22 7.85 1.39
CA LEU A 91 -0.08 7.52 2.22
C LEU A 91 0.59 8.79 2.77
N PHE A 92 0.82 9.79 1.92
CA PHE A 92 1.46 11.05 2.33
C PHE A 92 0.63 11.80 3.38
N ASN A 93 -0.70 11.80 3.22
CA ASN A 93 -1.63 12.38 4.20
C ASN A 93 -1.55 11.64 5.54
N ARG A 94 -1.56 10.30 5.55
CA ARG A 94 -1.44 9.48 6.76
C ARG A 94 -0.12 9.73 7.51
N TYR A 95 0.96 10.06 6.79
CA TYR A 95 2.25 10.41 7.37
C TYR A 95 2.36 11.89 7.76
N GLY A 96 1.34 12.70 7.50
CA GLY A 96 1.31 14.14 7.83
C GLY A 96 2.16 15.00 6.89
N LEU A 97 2.41 14.53 5.67
CA LEU A 97 3.25 15.21 4.67
C LEU A 97 2.44 16.13 3.74
N THR A 98 1.13 15.98 3.73
CA THR A 98 0.20 16.82 2.97
C THR A 98 -1.17 16.84 3.64
N THR A 99 -1.91 17.92 3.44
CA THR A 99 -3.33 18.02 3.82
C THR A 99 -4.26 17.76 2.64
N GLN A 100 -3.71 17.56 1.43
CA GLN A 100 -4.50 17.32 0.23
C GLN A 100 -5.25 16.00 0.33
N LEU A 101 -6.56 16.05 0.03
CA LEU A 101 -7.39 14.86 -0.11
C LEU A 101 -7.36 14.39 -1.57
N SER A 102 -7.23 13.10 -1.76
CA SER A 102 -7.29 12.49 -3.10
C SER A 102 -8.67 11.93 -3.39
N ASN A 103 -9.19 12.20 -4.58
CA ASN A 103 -10.38 11.54 -5.15
C ASN A 103 -10.05 10.19 -5.82
N SER A 104 -8.82 9.70 -5.65
CA SER A 104 -8.37 8.39 -6.13
C SER A 104 -7.59 7.66 -5.05
N ILE A 105 -7.59 6.33 -5.11
CA ILE A 105 -6.81 5.47 -4.23
C ILE A 105 -5.72 4.81 -5.06
N GLU A 106 -4.48 4.93 -4.63
CA GLU A 106 -3.35 4.24 -5.23
C GLU A 106 -2.97 3.04 -4.36
N ILE A 107 -2.88 1.87 -4.99
CA ILE A 107 -2.56 0.60 -4.30
C ILE A 107 -1.30 0.01 -4.93
N ALA A 108 -0.26 -0.15 -4.14
CA ALA A 108 0.94 -0.87 -4.55
C ALA A 108 0.67 -2.38 -4.53
N THR A 109 1.05 -3.08 -5.59
CA THR A 109 0.87 -4.54 -5.75
C THR A 109 2.05 -5.15 -6.47
N ASN A 110 2.31 -6.47 -6.26
CA ASN A 110 3.39 -7.18 -6.95
C ASN A 110 3.05 -7.58 -8.40
N THR A 111 1.82 -7.42 -8.82
CA THR A 111 1.37 -7.74 -10.18
C THR A 111 0.72 -6.53 -10.83
N ARG A 112 0.91 -6.36 -12.13
CA ARG A 112 0.24 -5.30 -12.89
C ARG A 112 -1.26 -5.54 -12.88
N LYS A 113 -2.03 -4.47 -12.64
CA LYS A 113 -3.49 -4.46 -12.68
C LYS A 113 -3.95 -3.22 -13.42
N ASN A 114 -5.03 -3.35 -14.19
CA ASN A 114 -5.66 -2.21 -14.83
C ASN A 114 -6.38 -1.34 -13.79
N PRO A 115 -6.42 -0.02 -13.97
CA PRO A 115 -7.19 0.87 -13.12
C PRO A 115 -8.65 0.42 -13.04
N ARG A 116 -9.29 0.72 -11.92
CA ARG A 116 -10.70 0.43 -11.64
C ARG A 116 -11.37 1.69 -11.15
N GLU A 117 -12.69 1.65 -11.19
CA GLU A 117 -13.54 2.65 -10.57
C GLU A 117 -14.60 1.93 -9.76
N PHE A 118 -14.86 2.44 -8.56
CA PHE A 118 -15.91 1.94 -7.69
C PHE A 118 -16.52 3.12 -6.94
N ASP A 119 -17.82 3.28 -7.06
CA ASP A 119 -18.59 4.37 -6.43
C ASP A 119 -17.99 5.77 -6.69
N GLY A 120 -17.63 6.04 -7.97
CA GLY A 120 -17.02 7.31 -8.39
C GLY A 120 -15.56 7.50 -7.98
N ILE A 121 -14.97 6.58 -7.21
CA ILE A 121 -13.58 6.65 -6.76
C ILE A 121 -12.69 5.84 -7.70
N LYS A 122 -11.67 6.50 -8.26
CA LYS A 122 -10.68 5.83 -9.11
C LYS A 122 -9.67 5.08 -8.27
N ILE A 123 -9.42 3.81 -8.63
CA ILE A 123 -8.41 2.95 -8.00
C ILE A 123 -7.30 2.71 -9.02
N LYS A 124 -6.09 3.18 -8.68
CA LYS A 124 -4.89 3.00 -9.50
C LYS A 124 -3.98 1.96 -8.85
N PHE A 125 -3.29 1.18 -9.68
CA PHE A 125 -2.35 0.16 -9.19
C PHE A 125 -0.93 0.54 -9.56
N ILE A 126 -0.05 0.55 -8.56
CA ILE A 126 1.37 0.84 -8.70
C ILE A 126 2.14 -0.47 -8.54
N LEU A 127 2.93 -0.83 -9.54
CA LEU A 127 3.76 -2.03 -9.46
C LEU A 127 4.91 -1.83 -8.49
N ASN A 128 4.97 -2.66 -7.46
CA ASN A 128 6.12 -2.75 -6.56
C ASN A 128 6.90 -4.04 -6.86
N LYS A 129 8.23 -3.91 -7.02
CA LYS A 129 9.13 -5.03 -7.30
C LYS A 129 9.49 -5.82 -6.03
N ALA A 130 9.50 -5.16 -4.86
CA ALA A 130 9.70 -5.84 -3.59
C ALA A 130 8.48 -6.69 -3.25
N LEU A 131 8.71 -7.90 -2.77
CA LEU A 131 7.61 -8.75 -2.28
C LEU A 131 6.90 -8.02 -1.13
N ILE A 132 5.58 -7.90 -1.23
CA ILE A 132 4.76 -7.24 -0.21
C ILE A 132 4.36 -8.28 0.82
N THR A 133 4.74 -8.05 2.08
CA THR A 133 4.36 -8.87 3.24
C THR A 133 3.93 -7.96 4.39
N GLU A 134 3.27 -8.50 5.42
CA GLU A 134 2.85 -7.71 6.58
C GLU A 134 4.07 -7.12 7.32
N GLU A 135 5.19 -7.85 7.36
CA GLU A 135 6.40 -7.45 8.07
C GLU A 135 7.12 -6.28 7.39
N ASN A 136 7.10 -6.22 6.04
CA ASN A 136 7.90 -5.23 5.30
C ASN A 136 7.11 -4.02 4.79
N ILE A 137 5.78 -4.03 4.89
CA ILE A 137 4.93 -2.92 4.40
C ILE A 137 5.34 -1.57 5.02
N LYS A 138 5.69 -1.54 6.30
CA LYS A 138 6.14 -0.32 6.99
C LYS A 138 7.38 0.30 6.34
N TYR A 139 8.28 -0.51 5.83
CA TYR A 139 9.48 -0.05 5.11
C TYR A 139 9.16 0.40 3.70
N LEU A 140 8.29 -0.35 2.99
CA LEU A 140 7.87 -0.01 1.64
C LEU A 140 7.13 1.33 1.59
N GLU A 141 6.30 1.61 2.59
CA GLU A 141 5.63 2.91 2.74
C GLU A 141 6.63 4.07 2.89
N ILE A 142 7.63 3.90 3.74
CA ILE A 142 8.71 4.89 3.92
C ILE A 142 9.47 5.11 2.60
N LEU A 143 9.84 4.03 1.92
CA LEU A 143 10.58 4.10 0.66
C LEU A 143 9.76 4.73 -0.47
N ASP A 144 8.45 4.47 -0.53
CA ASP A 144 7.55 5.11 -1.49
C ASP A 144 7.42 6.63 -1.22
N ILE A 145 7.40 7.04 0.04
CA ILE A 145 7.44 8.46 0.41
C ILE A 145 8.75 9.10 -0.06
N LEU A 146 9.90 8.50 0.24
CA LEU A 146 11.20 9.01 -0.19
C LEU A 146 11.31 9.08 -1.71
N LYS A 147 10.80 8.08 -2.42
CA LYS A 147 10.73 8.06 -3.89
C LYS A 147 9.94 9.23 -4.46
N ASN A 148 8.90 9.66 -3.77
CA ASN A 148 8.01 10.74 -4.21
C ASN A 148 8.23 12.07 -3.47
N LEU A 149 9.26 12.20 -2.64
CA LEU A 149 9.45 13.31 -1.72
C LEU A 149 9.35 14.69 -2.40
N LYS A 150 9.87 14.81 -3.63
CA LYS A 150 9.81 16.04 -4.43
C LYS A 150 8.40 16.36 -4.98
N ASN A 151 7.56 15.33 -5.11
CA ASN A 151 6.28 15.41 -5.81
C ASN A 151 5.07 15.28 -4.84
N ILE A 152 5.31 15.39 -3.55
CA ILE A 152 4.22 15.41 -2.56
C ILE A 152 3.46 16.73 -2.75
N PRO A 153 2.16 16.69 -3.04
CA PRO A 153 1.39 17.89 -3.30
C PRO A 153 1.24 18.74 -2.02
N ASP A 154 1.18 20.05 -2.18
CA ASP A 154 1.01 21.04 -1.11
C ASP A 154 1.94 20.81 0.08
N SER A 155 3.20 20.42 -0.20
CA SER A 155 4.20 20.17 0.82
C SER A 155 5.50 20.95 0.56
N ASN A 156 6.18 21.28 1.65
CA ASN A 156 7.55 21.80 1.61
C ASN A 156 8.53 20.61 1.68
N ILE A 157 9.37 20.45 0.66
CA ILE A 157 10.30 19.31 0.59
C ILE A 157 11.27 19.25 1.77
N LYS A 158 11.72 20.41 2.31
CA LYS A 158 12.62 20.44 3.47
C LYS A 158 11.92 19.98 4.74
N GLU A 159 10.69 20.43 4.96
CA GLU A 159 9.88 19.98 6.09
C GLU A 159 9.54 18.50 5.99
N SER A 160 9.16 18.04 4.81
CA SER A 160 8.91 16.62 4.53
C SER A 160 10.16 15.75 4.78
N TYR A 161 11.34 16.23 4.33
CA TYR A 161 12.60 15.56 4.60
C TYR A 161 12.89 15.48 6.10
N MET A 162 12.75 16.57 6.85
CA MET A 162 13.00 16.60 8.29
C MET A 162 12.03 15.71 9.07
N LEU A 163 10.75 15.71 8.70
CA LEU A 163 9.75 14.85 9.29
C LEU A 163 10.08 13.36 9.06
N MET A 164 10.42 13.01 7.82
CA MET A 164 10.80 11.63 7.50
C MET A 164 12.11 11.23 8.17
N LYS A 165 13.11 12.12 8.22
CA LYS A 165 14.36 11.88 8.96
C LYS A 165 14.07 11.56 10.42
N SER A 166 13.27 12.37 11.10
CA SER A 166 12.88 12.13 12.50
C SER A 166 12.21 10.79 12.69
N LYS A 167 11.25 10.43 11.83
CA LYS A 167 10.55 9.14 11.87
C LYS A 167 11.52 7.96 11.66
N ILE A 168 12.42 8.06 10.69
CA ILE A 168 13.39 6.99 10.39
C ILE A 168 14.40 6.83 11.52
N LEU A 169 14.89 7.93 12.09
CA LEU A 169 15.83 7.88 13.20
C LEU A 169 15.24 7.31 14.51
N SER A 170 13.92 7.35 14.66
CA SER A 170 13.19 6.73 15.79
C SER A 170 13.00 5.21 15.64
N LEU A 171 13.31 4.64 14.47
CA LEU A 171 13.21 3.20 14.26
C LEU A 171 14.31 2.46 15.02
N ALA A 172 14.04 1.19 15.34
CA ALA A 172 15.06 0.29 15.87
C ALA A 172 16.18 0.06 14.84
N TYR A 173 17.35 -0.32 15.32
CA TYR A 173 18.52 -0.56 14.46
C TYR A 173 18.24 -1.59 13.36
N GLU A 174 17.61 -2.71 13.70
CA GLU A 174 17.22 -3.77 12.74
C GLU A 174 16.22 -3.26 11.69
N ASP A 175 15.29 -2.40 12.06
CA ASP A 175 14.33 -1.79 11.12
C ASP A 175 15.06 -0.90 10.11
N ILE A 176 16.09 -0.16 10.54
CA ILE A 176 16.90 0.67 9.64
C ILE A 176 17.71 -0.21 8.69
N LEU A 177 18.25 -1.32 9.15
CA LEU A 177 18.97 -2.28 8.29
C LEU A 177 18.03 -2.85 7.21
N ASN A 178 16.85 -3.33 7.61
CA ASN A 178 15.84 -3.84 6.68
C ASN A 178 15.42 -2.78 5.65
N LEU A 179 15.26 -1.54 6.08
CA LEU A 179 14.93 -0.41 5.21
C LEU A 179 16.04 -0.15 4.17
N LEU A 180 17.32 -0.16 4.60
CA LEU A 180 18.49 0.01 3.73
C LEU A 180 18.61 -1.14 2.71
N GLU A 181 18.38 -2.38 3.12
CA GLU A 181 18.42 -3.55 2.22
C GLU A 181 17.34 -3.51 1.16
N LEU A 182 16.09 -3.21 1.54
CA LEU A 182 14.99 -3.06 0.60
C LEU A 182 15.22 -1.89 -0.36
N ALA A 183 15.75 -0.77 0.14
CA ALA A 183 16.08 0.38 -0.68
C ALA A 183 17.14 0.04 -1.72
N GLU A 184 18.24 -0.61 -1.31
CA GLU A 184 19.34 -1.02 -2.20
C GLU A 184 18.87 -1.96 -3.30
N LYS A 185 18.01 -2.91 -2.96
CA LYS A 185 17.59 -3.96 -3.88
C LYS A 185 16.50 -3.53 -4.87
N TYR A 186 15.61 -2.64 -4.47
CA TYR A 186 14.37 -2.40 -5.22
C TYR A 186 14.11 -0.94 -5.60
N TYR A 187 14.83 0.02 -5.02
CA TYR A 187 14.57 1.44 -5.25
C TYR A 187 15.71 2.12 -6.02
N THR A 188 15.47 3.37 -6.40
CA THR A 188 16.43 4.14 -7.19
C THR A 188 17.55 4.71 -6.33
N VAL A 189 18.66 5.05 -6.95
CA VAL A 189 19.83 5.65 -6.28
C VAL A 189 19.48 6.95 -5.54
N VAL A 190 18.49 7.71 -6.01
CA VAL A 190 17.99 8.91 -5.30
C VAL A 190 17.40 8.55 -3.93
N VAL A 191 16.64 7.47 -3.86
CA VAL A 191 16.07 6.99 -2.59
C VAL A 191 17.17 6.54 -1.64
N LEU A 192 18.19 5.84 -2.18
CA LEU A 192 19.37 5.46 -1.39
C LEU A 192 20.12 6.68 -0.85
N ALA A 193 20.32 7.71 -1.69
CA ALA A 193 20.99 8.94 -1.28
C ALA A 193 20.21 9.66 -0.18
N LEU A 194 18.89 9.80 -0.34
CA LEU A 194 18.02 10.41 0.66
C LEU A 194 18.07 9.64 1.98
N LEU A 195 17.86 8.31 1.93
CA LEU A 195 17.86 7.46 3.12
C LEU A 195 19.21 7.49 3.82
N GLY A 196 20.32 7.33 3.06
CA GLY A 196 21.66 7.37 3.60
C GLY A 196 21.98 8.70 4.28
N SER A 197 21.60 9.84 3.65
CA SER A 197 21.79 11.18 4.23
C SER A 197 21.02 11.40 5.54
N MET A 198 19.89 10.70 5.72
CA MET A 198 19.06 10.77 6.93
C MET A 198 19.66 9.95 8.08
N VAL A 199 20.25 8.79 7.79
CA VAL A 199 20.70 7.82 8.82
C VAL A 199 22.21 7.83 9.04
N GLU A 200 22.98 8.68 8.37
CA GLU A 200 24.45 8.75 8.46
C GLU A 200 24.94 8.90 9.90
N GLU A 201 24.26 9.71 10.70
CA GLU A 201 24.63 9.93 12.12
C GLU A 201 24.52 8.68 13.01
N LYS A 202 23.88 7.61 12.54
CA LYS A 202 23.81 6.33 13.24
C LYS A 202 25.08 5.49 13.10
N ASN A 203 26.05 5.92 12.27
CA ASN A 203 27.32 5.22 12.04
C ASN A 203 27.17 3.74 11.65
N ILE A 204 26.17 3.44 10.81
CA ILE A 204 25.89 2.09 10.33
C ILE A 204 26.86 1.75 9.18
N LEU A 205 27.60 0.65 9.27
CA LEU A 205 28.59 0.22 8.26
C LEU A 205 27.97 0.14 6.85
N LYS A 206 26.74 -0.35 6.73
CA LYS A 206 25.99 -0.43 5.48
C LYS A 206 25.81 0.94 4.80
N VAL A 207 25.67 2.01 5.56
CA VAL A 207 25.52 3.39 5.05
C VAL A 207 26.80 3.83 4.33
N GLU A 208 27.96 3.53 4.89
CA GLU A 208 29.25 3.82 4.25
C GLU A 208 29.46 3.01 2.96
N GLU A 209 29.02 1.76 2.92
CA GLU A 209 29.03 0.95 1.71
C GLU A 209 28.13 1.53 0.61
N LEU A 210 26.91 1.96 0.96
CA LEU A 210 25.99 2.59 0.02
C LEU A 210 26.54 3.90 -0.53
N LYS A 211 27.17 4.71 0.32
CA LYS A 211 27.81 5.97 -0.08
C LYS A 211 28.88 5.75 -1.16
N LYS A 212 29.69 4.70 -1.02
CA LYS A 212 30.71 4.34 -2.04
C LYS A 212 30.12 3.93 -3.39
N LYS A 213 28.87 3.43 -3.41
CA LYS A 213 28.16 3.04 -4.65
C LYS A 213 27.59 4.23 -5.42
N LEU A 214 27.50 5.42 -4.82
CA LEU A 214 26.99 6.60 -5.51
C LEU A 214 27.94 7.06 -6.62
N ASN A 215 27.40 7.26 -7.81
CA ASN A 215 28.18 7.79 -8.93
C ASN A 215 28.65 9.22 -8.61
N LYS A 216 29.96 9.44 -8.72
CA LYS A 216 30.62 10.73 -8.39
C LYS A 216 30.20 11.88 -9.31
N THR A 217 29.72 11.60 -10.51
CA THR A 217 29.30 12.60 -11.51
C THR A 217 27.82 12.96 -11.43
N THR A 218 27.01 12.20 -10.68
CA THR A 218 25.56 12.44 -10.57
C THR A 218 25.26 13.35 -9.39
N THR A 219 24.38 14.33 -9.60
CA THR A 219 23.83 15.20 -8.54
C THR A 219 22.31 15.17 -8.60
N PHE A 220 21.68 14.94 -7.47
CA PHE A 220 20.22 14.91 -7.33
C PHE A 220 19.71 16.28 -6.93
N LYS A 221 19.07 16.99 -7.87
CA LYS A 221 18.53 18.33 -7.67
C LYS A 221 17.21 18.29 -6.88
N LEU A 222 17.32 18.32 -5.56
CA LEU A 222 16.19 18.27 -4.64
C LEU A 222 15.95 19.59 -3.89
N ASN A 223 16.86 20.58 -4.05
CA ASN A 223 16.84 21.86 -3.34
C ASN A 223 16.82 21.70 -1.80
N LEU A 224 17.53 20.67 -1.32
CA LEU A 224 17.73 20.36 0.09
C LEU A 224 19.12 20.85 0.51
N ASN A 225 19.22 21.94 1.24
CA ASN A 225 20.50 22.46 1.75
C ASN A 225 20.96 21.62 2.95
N LEU A 226 21.40 20.37 2.70
CA LEU A 226 21.84 19.44 3.71
C LEU A 226 23.33 19.66 4.03
N LYS A 227 23.73 19.56 5.32
CA LYS A 227 25.14 19.63 5.72
C LYS A 227 26.00 18.58 5.02
N ASN A 228 25.48 17.35 4.88
CA ASN A 228 26.10 16.22 4.21
C ASN A 228 25.67 16.03 2.74
N GLY A 229 24.96 17.01 2.17
CA GLY A 229 24.37 16.92 0.83
C GLY A 229 25.40 16.61 -0.26
N LYS A 230 26.59 17.25 -0.21
CA LYS A 230 27.67 16.99 -1.19
C LYS A 230 28.12 15.53 -1.20
N GLU A 231 28.20 14.90 -0.03
CA GLU A 231 28.63 13.51 0.14
C GLU A 231 27.58 12.54 -0.43
N TRP A 232 26.31 12.88 -0.27
CA TRP A 232 25.15 12.12 -0.77
C TRP A 232 24.66 12.55 -2.15
N ARG A 233 25.41 13.47 -2.84
CA ARG A 233 25.06 13.97 -4.18
C ARG A 233 23.70 14.68 -4.22
N ILE A 234 23.26 15.28 -3.13
CA ILE A 234 22.01 16.03 -3.01
C ILE A 234 22.32 17.53 -3.03
N SER A 235 21.61 18.28 -3.88
CA SER A 235 21.67 19.74 -3.97
C SER A 235 20.29 20.38 -3.89
#